data_0d398d296f036ddd1bf91bc96afbab34
#
_entry.id   0d398d296f036ddd1bf91bc96afbab34
#
_cell.length_a   1.000
_cell.length_b   1.000
_cell.length_c   1.000
_cell.angle_alpha   90.00
_cell.angle_beta   90.00
_cell.angle_gamma   90.00
#
_symmetry.space_group_name_H-M   'P 1'
#
loop_
_entity.id
_entity.type
_entity.pdbx_description
1 polymer ?
#
loop_
_entity_poly.entity_id
_entity_poly.type
_entity_poly.pdbx_seq_one_letter_code
_entity_poly.pdbx_strand_id
1 'polypeptide(L)'
;MAKYLLAGHSVAGHGDSHHCQPQVHNLQYPRRLPERFQQAFERGFNNFREGYAGVLERAIAGRRRFVAVFLGVSVCSLGLYLVAGRDFFPETKSGTIQMHMRAPLGTRIEVAGREASLVEDRINQLFPGKVESMIENCGLPEGAHNQAFIPTPTIGTQDCDITIALKDEETPVWNDRTILRHDLSARFPGTVFTFQPADLTAKILNFGSPSPIDIQISGPDLRDNYDYARLLVNRLRAVPGAADVVIQQTMKTPTLFVQGNRTFGQATGMTEADLANNELMTLSGSQTVDPQYWLDPATGITFPLNVYVSQDQLTHFNNLMTIPVDKGDGDPQGRHMQLLGGISNVSATGTPGQVSHFNSMPEVDIYVSAEGTDLGQVTTGVQHVLDQTHDRVPSTAAVVVRGQTETMRHAYVELVFGLVVSVLLIYLLIVVNFQSWLDPFIIITALPGALAGIAWALFLTHTRLSVPALTGAIMCMGTATANSILVVSFARERIEEHGNALRAALEAGYGRIRPVLMTALAMVIGMVPMAMSNSQNAPLGRAVIGGLLVATVSTLLFVPCVYAILHNRPSRIREEMN
;
A
#
# COMPACT_ATOMS: atom_id res chain seq x y z
N MET A 1 8.00 -27.23 12.13
CA MET A 1 9.45 -27.09 12.35
C MET A 1 9.72 -26.68 13.79
N ALA A 2 9.34 -27.53 14.75
CA ALA A 2 9.55 -27.29 16.17
C ALA A 2 9.62 -28.67 16.88
N LYS A 3 10.73 -29.39 16.68
CA LYS A 3 10.92 -30.72 17.32
C LYS A 3 12.38 -31.14 17.45
N TYR A 4 13.30 -30.20 17.61
CA TYR A 4 14.70 -30.53 17.94
C TYR A 4 15.33 -29.49 18.86
N LEU A 5 14.78 -29.35 20.06
CA LEU A 5 15.45 -28.65 21.15
C LEU A 5 14.81 -29.14 22.46
N LEU A 6 15.32 -30.23 22.99
CA LEU A 6 15.24 -30.63 24.42
C LEU A 6 15.62 -32.09 24.57
N ALA A 7 16.90 -32.36 24.77
CA ALA A 7 17.39 -33.55 25.47
C ALA A 7 18.77 -33.24 26.03
N GLY A 8 18.82 -32.58 27.16
CA GLY A 8 19.95 -32.51 28.05
C GLY A 8 19.63 -33.35 29.29
N HIS A 9 20.08 -34.59 29.36
CA HIS A 9 20.06 -35.34 30.60
C HIS A 9 21.42 -35.27 31.28
N SER A 10 21.41 -34.74 32.48
CA SER A 10 22.47 -34.87 33.48
C SER A 10 22.56 -36.31 33.95
N VAL A 11 23.75 -36.88 33.92
CA VAL A 11 24.13 -38.02 34.78
C VAL A 11 25.47 -37.69 35.41
N ALA A 12 25.43 -37.55 36.73
CA ALA A 12 26.61 -37.52 37.58
C ALA A 12 27.05 -38.97 37.85
N GLY A 13 28.36 -39.23 37.87
CA GLY A 13 28.90 -40.51 38.31
C GLY A 13 30.40 -40.68 38.05
N HIS A 14 31.17 -40.42 39.08
CA HIS A 14 32.44 -41.05 39.51
C HIS A 14 33.49 -41.53 38.48
N GLY A 15 34.63 -40.90 38.58
CA GLY A 15 36.00 -41.36 38.73
C GLY A 15 36.49 -42.46 37.78
N ASP A 16 37.44 -42.12 36.93
CA ASP A 16 38.77 -42.76 36.90
C ASP A 16 39.65 -42.09 35.84
N SER A 17 40.83 -41.73 36.25
CA SER A 17 41.90 -41.13 35.49
C SER A 17 42.50 -42.10 34.48
N HIS A 18 42.16 -42.01 33.22
CA HIS A 18 42.97 -42.52 32.12
C HIS A 18 43.22 -41.45 31.08
N HIS A 19 44.51 -41.17 30.85
CA HIS A 19 45.00 -40.34 29.76
C HIS A 19 44.41 -40.78 28.41
N CYS A 20 43.43 -40.04 27.92
CA CYS A 20 43.05 -40.07 26.53
C CYS A 20 43.72 -38.90 25.81
N GLN A 21 44.77 -39.18 25.07
CA GLN A 21 45.23 -38.30 23.99
C GLN A 21 44.07 -38.12 22.99
N PRO A 22 43.70 -36.91 22.58
CA PRO A 22 42.73 -36.73 21.51
C PRO A 22 43.38 -37.17 20.21
N GLN A 23 42.92 -38.29 19.64
CA GLN A 23 43.12 -38.59 18.23
C GLN A 23 42.45 -37.50 17.44
N VAL A 24 43.26 -36.60 16.88
CA VAL A 24 42.81 -35.63 15.86
C VAL A 24 42.46 -36.46 14.62
N HIS A 25 41.17 -36.84 14.51
CA HIS A 25 40.64 -37.30 13.24
C HIS A 25 40.86 -36.20 12.20
N ASN A 26 41.73 -36.47 11.23
CA ASN A 26 41.89 -35.71 10.01
C ASN A 26 40.51 -35.59 9.34
N LEU A 27 39.75 -34.55 9.68
CA LEU A 27 38.65 -34.07 8.87
C LEU A 27 39.27 -33.56 7.56
N GLN A 28 39.27 -34.41 6.54
CA GLN A 28 39.52 -33.98 5.17
C GLN A 28 38.48 -32.92 4.82
N TYR A 29 38.90 -31.67 4.90
CA TYR A 29 38.11 -30.55 4.36
C TYR A 29 37.85 -30.80 2.89
N PRO A 30 36.61 -30.70 2.41
CA PRO A 30 36.30 -30.93 1.02
C PRO A 30 37.04 -29.92 0.14
N ARG A 31 37.75 -30.45 -0.83
CA ARG A 31 38.38 -29.87 -2.02
C ARG A 31 38.55 -28.34 -2.00
N ARG A 32 39.78 -27.90 -1.77
CA ARG A 32 40.27 -26.55 -2.02
C ARG A 32 39.81 -26.13 -3.41
N LEU A 33 39.17 -24.96 -3.53
CA LEU A 33 39.03 -24.25 -4.80
C LEU A 33 40.36 -24.36 -5.54
N PRO A 34 40.39 -24.65 -6.87
CA PRO A 34 41.63 -24.86 -7.57
C PRO A 34 42.56 -23.68 -7.28
N GLU A 35 43.76 -23.96 -6.79
CA GLU A 35 44.73 -22.96 -6.33
C GLU A 35 44.99 -21.85 -7.36
N ARG A 36 44.82 -22.16 -8.63
CA ARG A 36 44.88 -21.19 -9.73
C ARG A 36 43.79 -20.13 -9.69
N PHE A 37 42.55 -20.48 -9.26
CA PHE A 37 41.44 -19.52 -9.13
C PHE A 37 41.69 -18.60 -7.95
N GLN A 38 42.12 -19.15 -6.82
CA GLN A 38 42.45 -18.37 -5.62
C GLN A 38 43.60 -17.40 -5.90
N GLN A 39 44.67 -17.86 -6.53
CA GLN A 39 45.81 -17.01 -6.91
C GLN A 39 45.46 -15.93 -7.93
N ALA A 40 44.57 -16.24 -8.91
CA ALA A 40 44.09 -15.26 -9.88
C ALA A 40 43.21 -14.19 -9.18
N PHE A 41 42.34 -14.62 -8.28
CA PHE A 41 41.49 -13.71 -7.47
C PHE A 41 42.35 -12.81 -6.58
N GLU A 42 43.33 -13.38 -5.85
CA GLU A 42 44.22 -12.60 -4.99
C GLU A 42 45.06 -11.58 -5.76
N ARG A 43 45.57 -11.95 -6.95
CA ARG A 43 46.28 -11.02 -7.83
C ARG A 43 45.39 -9.89 -8.31
N GLY A 44 44.16 -10.22 -8.76
CA GLY A 44 43.19 -9.22 -9.19
C GLY A 44 42.79 -8.27 -8.04
N PHE A 45 42.57 -8.81 -6.84
CA PHE A 45 42.24 -8.02 -5.67
C PHE A 45 43.40 -7.13 -5.19
N ASN A 46 44.64 -7.61 -5.23
CA ASN A 46 45.82 -6.80 -4.89
C ASN A 46 46.01 -5.65 -5.87
N ASN A 47 45.89 -5.87 -7.17
CA ASN A 47 45.95 -4.81 -8.17
C ASN A 47 44.82 -3.76 -7.96
N PHE A 48 43.60 -4.18 -7.61
CA PHE A 48 42.50 -3.30 -7.24
C PHE A 48 42.81 -2.48 -5.99
N ARG A 49 43.38 -3.10 -4.96
CA ARG A 49 43.78 -2.47 -3.70
C ARG A 49 44.89 -1.42 -3.90
N GLU A 50 45.86 -1.69 -4.78
CA GLU A 50 46.92 -0.73 -5.14
C GLU A 50 46.35 0.46 -5.93
N GLY A 51 45.46 0.19 -6.89
CA GLY A 51 44.73 1.24 -7.61
C GLY A 51 43.92 2.14 -6.66
N TYR A 52 43.21 1.53 -5.72
CA TYR A 52 42.47 2.26 -4.69
C TYR A 52 43.41 3.12 -3.79
N ALA A 53 44.56 2.59 -3.38
CA ALA A 53 45.55 3.34 -2.58
C ALA A 53 45.97 4.64 -3.29
N GLY A 54 46.25 4.58 -4.58
CA GLY A 54 46.58 5.76 -5.37
C GLY A 54 45.44 6.78 -5.49
N VAL A 55 44.18 6.33 -5.55
CA VAL A 55 43.00 7.22 -5.52
C VAL A 55 42.84 7.87 -4.16
N LEU A 56 43.00 7.08 -3.09
CA LEU A 56 42.90 7.56 -1.70
C LEU A 56 43.98 8.60 -1.38
N GLU A 57 45.24 8.39 -1.80
CA GLU A 57 46.33 9.35 -1.64
C GLU A 57 46.03 10.69 -2.31
N ARG A 58 45.49 10.65 -3.57
CA ARG A 58 45.08 11.89 -4.27
C ARG A 58 43.93 12.59 -3.55
N ALA A 59 42.94 11.81 -3.05
CA ALA A 59 41.82 12.35 -2.29
C ALA A 59 42.27 13.02 -0.99
N ILE A 60 43.19 12.41 -0.24
CA ILE A 60 43.77 12.95 0.99
C ILE A 60 44.67 14.16 0.72
N ALA A 61 45.43 14.18 -0.36
CA ALA A 61 46.22 15.33 -0.77
C ALA A 61 45.34 16.57 -1.05
N GLY A 62 44.19 16.36 -1.73
CA GLY A 62 43.19 17.39 -1.98
C GLY A 62 42.00 17.41 -1.01
N ARG A 63 42.14 16.89 0.22
CA ARG A 63 41.06 16.56 1.16
C ARG A 63 39.97 17.60 1.34
N ARG A 64 40.32 18.91 1.47
CA ARG A 64 39.34 19.98 1.66
C ARG A 64 38.43 20.15 0.44
N ARG A 65 39.01 20.12 -0.77
CA ARG A 65 38.28 20.22 -2.04
C ARG A 65 37.41 18.98 -2.25
N PHE A 66 37.97 17.79 -2.03
CA PHE A 66 37.28 16.54 -2.16
C PHE A 66 36.04 16.44 -1.24
N VAL A 67 36.19 16.78 0.05
CA VAL A 67 35.08 16.77 1.03
C VAL A 67 34.02 17.79 0.64
N ALA A 68 34.40 19.02 0.22
CA ALA A 68 33.43 20.03 -0.21
C ALA A 68 32.64 19.61 -1.45
N VAL A 69 33.33 19.05 -2.46
CA VAL A 69 32.67 18.53 -3.69
C VAL A 69 31.75 17.36 -3.37
N PHE A 70 32.22 16.39 -2.58
CA PHE A 70 31.41 15.22 -2.20
C PHE A 70 30.14 15.60 -1.44
N LEU A 71 30.26 16.48 -0.44
CA LEU A 71 29.10 17.00 0.30
C LEU A 71 28.18 17.82 -0.63
N GLY A 72 28.73 18.66 -1.48
CA GLY A 72 27.93 19.42 -2.45
C GLY A 72 27.13 18.51 -3.39
N VAL A 73 27.77 17.48 -3.96
CA VAL A 73 27.10 16.48 -4.80
C VAL A 73 26.05 15.71 -4.00
N SER A 74 26.37 15.29 -2.77
CA SER A 74 25.43 14.56 -1.93
C SER A 74 24.20 15.39 -1.59
N VAL A 75 24.36 16.65 -1.22
CA VAL A 75 23.25 17.57 -0.91
C VAL A 75 22.43 17.86 -2.18
N CYS A 76 23.08 18.10 -3.31
CA CYS A 76 22.38 18.29 -4.59
C CYS A 76 21.58 17.05 -4.99
N SER A 77 22.13 15.86 -4.74
CA SER A 77 21.45 14.58 -5.02
C SER A 77 20.19 14.36 -4.17
N LEU A 78 20.08 14.98 -2.98
CA LEU A 78 18.85 14.93 -2.18
C LEU A 78 17.68 15.63 -2.90
N GLY A 79 17.96 16.57 -3.81
CA GLY A 79 16.93 17.17 -4.68
C GLY A 79 16.19 16.16 -5.57
N LEU A 80 16.80 14.99 -5.86
CA LEU A 80 16.14 13.92 -6.61
C LEU A 80 14.91 13.36 -5.89
N TYR A 81 14.85 13.43 -4.56
CA TYR A 81 13.66 13.01 -3.82
C TYR A 81 12.41 13.85 -4.13
N LEU A 82 12.59 15.10 -4.58
CA LEU A 82 11.48 15.97 -5.00
C LEU A 82 10.90 15.52 -6.36
N VAL A 83 11.71 14.87 -7.19
CA VAL A 83 11.33 14.42 -8.53
C VAL A 83 10.89 12.94 -8.54
N ALA A 84 11.31 12.15 -7.54
CA ALA A 84 11.09 10.69 -7.51
C ALA A 84 9.63 10.27 -7.35
N GLY A 85 8.70 11.20 -7.03
CA GLY A 85 7.31 10.88 -6.73
C GLY A 85 7.15 10.16 -5.39
N ARG A 86 5.91 10.11 -4.86
CA ARG A 86 5.60 9.53 -3.55
C ARG A 86 4.41 8.59 -3.64
N ASP A 87 4.64 7.32 -3.33
CA ASP A 87 3.58 6.32 -3.20
C ASP A 87 3.64 5.68 -1.80
N PHE A 88 2.53 5.17 -1.33
CA PHE A 88 2.52 4.46 -0.06
C PHE A 88 3.19 3.09 -0.22
N PHE A 89 2.58 2.21 -1.00
CA PHE A 89 3.17 0.97 -1.48
C PHE A 89 3.06 0.91 -3.01
N PRO A 90 4.05 0.38 -3.73
CA PRO A 90 3.92 0.18 -5.16
C PRO A 90 2.82 -0.84 -5.45
N GLU A 91 2.06 -0.61 -6.51
CA GLU A 91 1.12 -1.62 -7.01
C GLU A 91 1.88 -2.88 -7.42
N THR A 92 1.40 -4.04 -6.96
CA THR A 92 1.94 -5.33 -7.40
C THR A 92 1.38 -5.70 -8.76
N LYS A 93 2.17 -6.45 -9.52
CA LYS A 93 1.67 -7.08 -10.73
C LYS A 93 0.84 -8.29 -10.30
N SER A 94 -0.47 -8.13 -10.21
CA SER A 94 -1.38 -9.18 -9.74
C SER A 94 -2.07 -9.94 -10.87
N GLY A 95 -1.86 -9.52 -12.14
CA GLY A 95 -2.59 -10.09 -13.27
C GLY A 95 -4.12 -9.98 -13.17
N THR A 96 -4.61 -9.18 -12.21
CA THR A 96 -6.04 -9.00 -11.97
C THR A 96 -6.43 -7.54 -12.09
N ILE A 97 -7.52 -7.26 -12.81
CA ILE A 97 -8.13 -5.94 -12.88
C ILE A 97 -9.50 -6.04 -12.20
N GLN A 98 -9.74 -5.16 -11.25
CA GLN A 98 -11.04 -5.01 -10.62
C GLN A 98 -11.66 -3.69 -11.07
N MET A 99 -12.85 -3.77 -11.66
CA MET A 99 -13.56 -2.64 -12.22
C MET A 99 -14.98 -2.61 -11.67
N HIS A 100 -15.46 -1.42 -11.35
CA HIS A 100 -16.85 -1.16 -11.01
C HIS A 100 -17.53 -0.45 -12.18
N MET A 101 -18.67 -0.96 -12.59
CA MET A 101 -19.53 -0.40 -13.61
C MET A 101 -20.80 0.13 -12.94
N ARG A 102 -21.13 1.38 -13.19
CA ARG A 102 -22.41 2.00 -12.76
C ARG A 102 -23.18 2.50 -13.97
N ALA A 103 -24.23 1.78 -14.31
CA ALA A 103 -25.20 2.17 -15.34
C ALA A 103 -26.05 3.38 -14.86
N PRO A 104 -26.82 4.03 -15.75
CA PRO A 104 -27.71 5.13 -15.37
C PRO A 104 -28.65 4.77 -14.21
N LEU A 105 -28.91 5.74 -13.33
CA LEU A 105 -29.78 5.53 -12.17
C LEU A 105 -31.17 5.02 -12.58
N GLY A 106 -31.64 3.97 -11.89
CA GLY A 106 -32.92 3.32 -12.17
C GLY A 106 -32.83 2.22 -13.21
N THR A 107 -31.63 1.88 -13.69
CA THR A 107 -31.44 0.71 -14.56
C THR A 107 -31.76 -0.56 -13.77
N ARG A 108 -32.60 -1.41 -14.37
CA ARG A 108 -32.95 -2.73 -13.79
C ARG A 108 -31.75 -3.67 -13.86
N ILE A 109 -31.69 -4.60 -12.91
CA ILE A 109 -30.58 -5.55 -12.79
C ILE A 109 -30.36 -6.38 -14.06
N GLU A 110 -31.42 -6.78 -14.76
CA GLU A 110 -31.33 -7.57 -15.98
C GLU A 110 -30.76 -6.77 -17.16
N VAL A 111 -30.97 -5.44 -17.15
CA VAL A 111 -30.40 -4.54 -18.15
C VAL A 111 -28.94 -4.26 -17.81
N ALA A 112 -28.63 -4.02 -16.53
CA ALA A 112 -27.25 -3.85 -16.05
C ALA A 112 -26.40 -5.09 -16.33
N GLY A 113 -26.91 -6.31 -16.03
CA GLY A 113 -26.21 -7.55 -16.34
C GLY A 113 -26.01 -7.78 -17.84
N ARG A 114 -27.00 -7.42 -18.67
CA ARG A 114 -26.84 -7.48 -20.13
C ARG A 114 -25.79 -6.49 -20.64
N GLU A 115 -25.74 -5.29 -20.07
CA GLU A 115 -24.71 -4.31 -20.38
C GLU A 115 -23.33 -4.80 -19.91
N ALA A 116 -23.23 -5.42 -18.73
CA ALA A 116 -22.00 -6.02 -18.23
C ALA A 116 -21.50 -7.12 -19.17
N SER A 117 -22.37 -8.00 -19.66
CA SER A 117 -22.01 -9.03 -20.66
C SER A 117 -21.48 -8.42 -21.97
N LEU A 118 -22.04 -7.29 -22.43
CA LEU A 118 -21.51 -6.57 -23.60
C LEU A 118 -20.14 -5.93 -23.32
N VAL A 119 -19.91 -5.50 -22.07
CA VAL A 119 -18.60 -5.00 -21.62
C VAL A 119 -17.59 -6.15 -21.60
N GLU A 120 -17.96 -7.34 -21.11
CA GLU A 120 -17.10 -8.53 -21.15
C GLU A 120 -16.73 -8.94 -22.58
N ASP A 121 -17.69 -8.95 -23.51
CA ASP A 121 -17.42 -9.20 -24.93
C ASP A 121 -16.42 -8.19 -25.48
N ARG A 122 -16.56 -6.91 -25.10
CA ARG A 122 -15.63 -5.86 -25.54
C ARG A 122 -14.24 -6.05 -24.96
N ILE A 123 -14.11 -6.41 -23.70
CA ILE A 123 -12.83 -6.72 -23.04
C ILE A 123 -12.11 -7.87 -23.76
N ASN A 124 -12.85 -8.94 -24.11
CA ASN A 124 -12.31 -10.05 -24.88
C ASN A 124 -11.82 -9.65 -26.29
N GLN A 125 -12.50 -8.69 -26.92
CA GLN A 125 -12.07 -8.13 -28.21
C GLN A 125 -10.81 -7.27 -28.08
N LEU A 126 -10.65 -6.50 -27.00
CA LEU A 126 -9.51 -5.64 -26.75
C LEU A 126 -8.26 -6.46 -26.36
N PHE A 127 -8.45 -7.55 -25.63
CA PHE A 127 -7.38 -8.40 -25.11
C PHE A 127 -7.49 -9.86 -25.56
N PRO A 128 -7.42 -10.13 -26.86
CA PRO A 128 -7.63 -11.48 -27.39
C PRO A 128 -6.60 -12.46 -26.82
N GLY A 129 -7.09 -13.48 -26.15
CA GLY A 129 -6.28 -14.54 -25.55
C GLY A 129 -5.48 -14.16 -24.30
N LYS A 130 -5.55 -12.94 -23.80
CA LYS A 130 -4.92 -12.50 -22.55
C LYS A 130 -5.78 -12.79 -21.31
N VAL A 131 -7.10 -12.77 -21.46
CA VAL A 131 -8.04 -13.01 -20.37
C VAL A 131 -8.12 -14.51 -20.09
N GLU A 132 -8.05 -14.89 -18.82
CA GLU A 132 -8.25 -16.25 -18.34
C GLU A 132 -9.73 -16.47 -17.95
N SER A 133 -10.23 -15.60 -17.08
CA SER A 133 -11.62 -15.65 -16.59
C SER A 133 -12.11 -14.25 -16.23
N MET A 134 -13.42 -14.05 -16.27
CA MET A 134 -14.11 -12.87 -15.77
C MET A 134 -15.21 -13.30 -14.82
N ILE A 135 -15.40 -12.53 -13.75
CA ILE A 135 -16.47 -12.72 -12.79
C ILE A 135 -17.21 -11.40 -12.67
N GLU A 136 -18.49 -11.40 -12.98
CA GLU A 136 -19.38 -10.26 -12.75
C GLU A 136 -20.28 -10.51 -11.56
N ASN A 137 -20.47 -9.47 -10.74
CA ASN A 137 -21.39 -9.46 -9.62
C ASN A 137 -22.24 -8.20 -9.71
N CYS A 138 -23.50 -8.34 -10.10
CA CYS A 138 -24.42 -7.24 -10.32
C CYS A 138 -25.46 -7.13 -9.22
N GLY A 139 -25.76 -5.90 -8.81
CA GLY A 139 -26.79 -5.60 -7.83
C GLY A 139 -26.34 -5.78 -6.38
N LEU A 140 -27.28 -5.62 -5.46
CA LEU A 140 -27.03 -5.76 -4.04
C LEU A 140 -26.93 -7.23 -3.65
N PRO A 141 -26.07 -7.58 -2.66
CA PRO A 141 -26.00 -8.95 -2.16
C PRO A 141 -27.33 -9.37 -1.53
N GLU A 142 -27.72 -10.62 -1.77
CA GLU A 142 -28.91 -11.21 -1.16
C GLU A 142 -28.73 -11.43 0.35
N GLY A 143 -29.84 -11.32 1.09
CA GLY A 143 -29.94 -11.69 2.50
C GLY A 143 -29.58 -10.59 3.49
N ALA A 144 -29.52 -10.97 4.75
CA ALA A 144 -29.31 -10.08 5.89
C ALA A 144 -27.83 -9.66 6.07
N HIS A 145 -27.06 -9.55 5.02
CA HIS A 145 -25.67 -9.14 5.12
C HIS A 145 -25.61 -7.65 5.43
N ASN A 146 -24.90 -7.32 6.49
CA ASN A 146 -24.67 -5.92 6.84
C ASN A 146 -23.65 -5.31 5.86
N GLN A 147 -24.13 -4.47 4.95
CA GLN A 147 -23.29 -3.78 3.97
C GLN A 147 -22.20 -2.89 4.59
N ALA A 148 -22.37 -2.48 5.85
CA ALA A 148 -21.34 -1.73 6.57
C ALA A 148 -20.00 -2.50 6.69
N PHE A 149 -20.01 -3.82 6.57
CA PHE A 149 -18.81 -4.66 6.63
C PHE A 149 -18.35 -5.16 5.25
N ILE A 150 -19.08 -4.84 4.18
CA ILE A 150 -18.72 -5.23 2.81
C ILE A 150 -18.23 -3.99 2.07
N PRO A 151 -16.93 -3.83 1.86
CA PRO A 151 -16.39 -2.68 1.13
C PRO A 151 -16.64 -2.84 -0.36
N THR A 152 -17.84 -2.51 -0.80
CA THR A 152 -18.21 -2.49 -2.22
C THR A 152 -18.78 -1.13 -2.60
N PRO A 153 -18.46 -0.59 -3.78
CA PRO A 153 -19.09 0.63 -4.29
C PRO A 153 -20.51 0.39 -4.80
N THR A 154 -21.01 -0.85 -4.79
CA THR A 154 -22.37 -1.20 -5.25
C THR A 154 -23.42 -0.65 -4.30
N ILE A 155 -24.32 0.18 -4.81
CA ILE A 155 -25.40 0.83 -4.04
C ILE A 155 -26.79 0.52 -4.59
N GLY A 156 -26.90 -0.19 -5.71
CA GLY A 156 -28.18 -0.50 -6.33
C GLY A 156 -28.08 -1.50 -7.46
N THR A 157 -29.23 -1.72 -8.10
CA THR A 157 -29.37 -2.66 -9.21
C THR A 157 -28.63 -2.26 -10.49
N GLN A 158 -28.24 -1.00 -10.61
CA GLN A 158 -27.49 -0.45 -11.74
C GLN A 158 -25.97 -0.67 -11.64
N ASP A 159 -25.50 -1.22 -10.53
CA ASP A 159 -24.07 -1.39 -10.27
C ASP A 159 -23.64 -2.84 -10.51
N CYS A 160 -22.48 -3.01 -11.15
CA CYS A 160 -21.83 -4.31 -11.32
C CYS A 160 -20.34 -4.20 -10.99
N ASP A 161 -19.81 -5.15 -10.23
CA ASP A 161 -18.39 -5.34 -10.01
C ASP A 161 -17.87 -6.43 -10.95
N ILE A 162 -16.89 -6.09 -11.79
CA ILE A 162 -16.29 -6.98 -12.78
C ILE A 162 -14.84 -7.22 -12.40
N THR A 163 -14.49 -8.47 -12.12
CA THR A 163 -13.14 -8.92 -11.85
C THR A 163 -12.60 -9.68 -13.05
N ILE A 164 -11.49 -9.22 -13.62
CA ILE A 164 -10.86 -9.76 -14.81
C ILE A 164 -9.53 -10.39 -14.38
N ALA A 165 -9.39 -11.71 -14.53
CA ALA A 165 -8.13 -12.40 -14.33
C ALA A 165 -7.41 -12.57 -15.67
N LEU A 166 -6.13 -12.21 -15.72
CA LEU A 166 -5.27 -12.37 -16.86
C LEU A 166 -4.45 -13.66 -16.73
N LYS A 167 -4.17 -14.32 -17.85
CA LYS A 167 -3.39 -15.59 -17.90
C LYS A 167 -1.97 -15.45 -17.35
N ASP A 168 -1.39 -14.28 -17.47
CA ASP A 168 -0.06 -13.99 -16.96
C ASP A 168 -0.19 -13.08 -15.75
N GLU A 169 -0.01 -13.67 -14.58
CA GLU A 169 -0.07 -12.97 -13.28
C GLU A 169 1.02 -11.90 -13.11
N GLU A 170 2.10 -11.97 -13.89
CA GLU A 170 3.18 -10.99 -13.85
C GLU A 170 2.96 -9.78 -14.79
N THR A 171 1.89 -9.78 -15.58
CA THR A 171 1.59 -8.66 -16.50
C THR A 171 1.22 -7.40 -15.72
N PRO A 172 1.86 -6.26 -16.01
CA PRO A 172 1.46 -4.98 -15.46
C PRO A 172 0.11 -4.54 -16.03
N VAL A 173 -0.86 -4.32 -15.14
CA VAL A 173 -2.26 -4.03 -15.53
C VAL A 173 -2.56 -2.55 -15.77
N TRP A 174 -1.64 -1.62 -15.43
CA TRP A 174 -1.92 -0.16 -15.54
C TRP A 174 -2.16 0.31 -16.97
N ASN A 175 -1.42 -0.21 -17.97
CA ASN A 175 -1.67 0.13 -19.36
C ASN A 175 -3.02 -0.41 -19.83
N ASP A 176 -3.38 -1.62 -19.42
CA ASP A 176 -4.64 -2.27 -19.78
C ASP A 176 -5.82 -1.52 -19.13
N ARG A 177 -5.68 -1.05 -17.86
CA ARG A 177 -6.67 -0.16 -17.22
C ARG A 177 -6.87 1.14 -17.98
N THR A 178 -5.80 1.78 -18.41
CA THR A 178 -5.89 3.03 -19.17
C THR A 178 -6.63 2.82 -20.51
N ILE A 179 -6.34 1.73 -21.22
CA ILE A 179 -7.03 1.35 -22.46
C ILE A 179 -8.53 1.13 -22.20
N LEU A 180 -8.86 0.33 -21.17
CA LEU A 180 -10.24 0.04 -20.80
C LEU A 180 -11.00 1.32 -20.42
N ARG A 181 -10.41 2.18 -19.59
CA ARG A 181 -11.04 3.44 -19.17
C ARG A 181 -11.42 4.31 -20.36
N HIS A 182 -10.54 4.43 -21.35
CA HIS A 182 -10.78 5.25 -22.52
C HIS A 182 -11.81 4.61 -23.48
N ASP A 183 -11.67 3.31 -23.78
CA ASP A 183 -12.53 2.62 -24.74
C ASP A 183 -13.96 2.44 -24.21
N LEU A 184 -14.11 1.95 -22.96
CA LEU A 184 -15.42 1.69 -22.38
C LEU A 184 -16.22 2.96 -22.15
N SER A 185 -15.60 4.03 -21.66
CA SER A 185 -16.30 5.32 -21.50
C SER A 185 -16.77 5.93 -22.83
N ALA A 186 -16.04 5.70 -23.92
CA ALA A 186 -16.44 6.17 -25.24
C ALA A 186 -17.57 5.30 -25.85
N ARG A 187 -17.59 3.99 -25.56
CA ARG A 187 -18.52 3.05 -26.18
C ARG A 187 -19.84 2.92 -25.43
N PHE A 188 -19.84 3.09 -24.11
CA PHE A 188 -21.01 3.00 -23.24
C PHE A 188 -21.33 4.37 -22.63
N PRO A 189 -21.91 5.30 -23.40
CA PRO A 189 -22.21 6.64 -22.92
C PRO A 189 -23.30 6.60 -21.84
N GLY A 190 -23.06 7.26 -20.71
CA GLY A 190 -23.95 7.28 -19.56
C GLY A 190 -23.58 6.28 -18.47
N THR A 191 -22.76 5.28 -18.77
CA THR A 191 -22.22 4.34 -17.80
C THR A 191 -20.87 4.82 -17.27
N VAL A 192 -20.67 4.76 -15.97
CA VAL A 192 -19.45 5.18 -15.29
C VAL A 192 -18.63 3.94 -14.95
N PHE A 193 -17.37 3.94 -15.35
CA PHE A 193 -16.41 2.88 -15.03
C PHE A 193 -15.35 3.44 -14.09
N THR A 194 -15.12 2.74 -12.96
CA THR A 194 -14.08 3.07 -12.00
C THR A 194 -13.24 1.83 -11.71
N PHE A 195 -11.94 2.02 -11.46
CA PHE A 195 -11.03 0.92 -11.21
C PHE A 195 -10.63 0.87 -9.75
N GLN A 196 -10.76 -0.30 -9.17
CA GLN A 196 -10.45 -0.56 -7.77
C GLN A 196 -9.09 -1.27 -7.65
N PRO A 197 -8.42 -1.15 -6.50
CA PRO A 197 -7.25 -1.96 -6.22
C PRO A 197 -7.61 -3.45 -6.23
N ALA A 198 -6.96 -4.24 -7.05
CA ALA A 198 -7.14 -5.69 -7.08
C ALA A 198 -6.32 -6.39 -5.98
N ASP A 199 -5.24 -5.75 -5.52
CA ASP A 199 -4.34 -6.28 -4.50
C ASP A 199 -4.96 -6.19 -3.08
N LEU A 200 -4.91 -7.31 -2.35
CA LEU A 200 -5.43 -7.41 -0.99
C LEU A 200 -4.77 -6.41 -0.02
N THR A 201 -3.46 -6.19 -0.18
CA THR A 201 -2.73 -5.23 0.65
C THR A 201 -3.25 -3.82 0.45
N ALA A 202 -3.46 -3.41 -0.81
CA ALA A 202 -4.01 -2.09 -1.11
C ALA A 202 -5.44 -1.95 -0.56
N LYS A 203 -6.28 -2.99 -0.64
CA LYS A 203 -7.63 -2.98 -0.03
C LYS A 203 -7.60 -2.79 1.48
N ILE A 204 -6.72 -3.51 2.18
CA ILE A 204 -6.55 -3.37 3.64
C ILE A 204 -6.05 -1.97 3.99
N LEU A 205 -5.08 -1.44 3.26
CA LEU A 205 -4.50 -0.13 3.49
C LEU A 205 -5.45 1.03 3.16
N ASN A 206 -6.47 0.79 2.34
CA ASN A 206 -7.55 1.74 2.07
C ASN A 206 -8.64 1.73 3.15
N PHE A 207 -8.50 0.91 4.22
CA PHE A 207 -9.54 0.74 5.26
C PHE A 207 -10.91 0.33 4.70
N GLY A 208 -10.92 -0.46 3.64
CA GLY A 208 -12.14 -0.89 2.96
C GLY A 208 -12.74 0.11 1.98
N SER A 209 -12.16 1.32 1.83
CA SER A 209 -12.57 2.22 0.75
C SER A 209 -12.20 1.63 -0.62
N PRO A 210 -13.09 1.72 -1.62
CA PRO A 210 -12.82 1.25 -2.98
C PRO A 210 -11.72 2.04 -3.71
N SER A 211 -11.33 3.20 -3.16
CA SER A 211 -10.37 4.12 -3.76
C SER A 211 -9.25 4.49 -2.79
N PRO A 212 -8.02 4.77 -3.26
CA PRO A 212 -6.92 5.19 -2.42
C PRO A 212 -7.10 6.57 -1.78
N ILE A 213 -7.93 7.43 -2.38
CA ILE A 213 -8.30 8.73 -1.85
C ILE A 213 -9.81 8.76 -1.66
N ASP A 214 -10.25 8.97 -0.42
CA ASP A 214 -11.63 9.09 -0.02
C ASP A 214 -11.82 10.45 0.68
N ILE A 215 -12.62 11.32 0.06
CA ILE A 215 -12.92 12.64 0.60
C ILE A 215 -14.31 12.57 1.23
N GLN A 216 -14.35 12.54 2.55
CA GLN A 216 -15.56 12.44 3.35
C GLN A 216 -16.05 13.82 3.74
N ILE A 217 -17.31 14.12 3.39
CA ILE A 217 -18.00 15.34 3.75
C ILE A 217 -19.10 14.94 4.72
N SER A 218 -18.89 15.16 6.01
CA SER A 218 -19.83 14.78 7.07
C SER A 218 -20.51 16.01 7.68
N GLY A 219 -21.82 15.98 7.80
CA GLY A 219 -22.61 17.08 8.36
C GLY A 219 -24.08 16.73 8.43
N PRO A 220 -24.89 17.46 9.24
CA PRO A 220 -26.29 17.14 9.50
C PRO A 220 -27.20 17.28 8.26
N ASP A 221 -26.87 18.17 7.31
CA ASP A 221 -27.64 18.35 6.08
C ASP A 221 -27.02 17.62 4.91
N LEU A 222 -27.62 16.48 4.56
CA LEU A 222 -27.13 15.63 3.48
C LEU A 222 -27.19 16.31 2.10
N ARG A 223 -28.15 17.26 1.88
CA ARG A 223 -28.27 17.97 0.61
C ARG A 223 -27.16 18.98 0.43
N ASP A 224 -26.88 19.77 1.44
CA ASP A 224 -25.79 20.74 1.42
C ASP A 224 -24.44 20.05 1.23
N ASN A 225 -24.23 18.92 1.93
CA ASN A 225 -23.04 18.08 1.77
C ASN A 225 -22.90 17.58 0.32
N TYR A 226 -23.99 17.10 -0.27
CA TYR A 226 -24.00 16.59 -1.65
C TYR A 226 -23.79 17.69 -2.68
N ASP A 227 -24.38 18.86 -2.51
CA ASP A 227 -24.20 20.01 -3.42
C ASP A 227 -22.75 20.51 -3.38
N TYR A 228 -22.13 20.52 -2.19
CA TYR A 228 -20.72 20.80 -2.06
C TYR A 228 -19.85 19.70 -2.70
N ALA A 229 -20.21 18.42 -2.52
CA ALA A 229 -19.52 17.30 -3.19
C ALA A 229 -19.53 17.45 -4.71
N ARG A 230 -20.67 17.83 -5.31
CA ARG A 230 -20.77 18.07 -6.76
C ARG A 230 -19.86 19.20 -7.23
N LEU A 231 -19.73 20.26 -6.44
CA LEU A 231 -18.80 21.35 -6.73
C LEU A 231 -17.35 20.85 -6.70
N LEU A 232 -17.00 20.04 -5.69
CA LEU A 232 -15.65 19.47 -5.56
C LEU A 232 -15.31 18.55 -6.73
N VAL A 233 -16.19 17.62 -7.10
CA VAL A 233 -15.96 16.68 -8.21
C VAL A 233 -15.58 17.39 -9.49
N ASN A 234 -16.27 18.49 -9.84
CA ASN A 234 -15.97 19.25 -11.04
C ASN A 234 -14.57 19.86 -11.02
N ARG A 235 -14.05 20.22 -9.84
CA ARG A 235 -12.70 20.78 -9.69
C ARG A 235 -11.64 19.67 -9.58
N LEU A 236 -11.96 18.59 -8.90
CA LEU A 236 -11.07 17.45 -8.72
C LEU A 236 -10.76 16.75 -10.05
N ARG A 237 -11.72 16.69 -10.97
CA ARG A 237 -11.49 16.18 -12.34
C ARG A 237 -10.46 16.98 -13.14
N ALA A 238 -10.20 18.23 -12.77
CA ALA A 238 -9.18 19.07 -13.39
C ALA A 238 -7.78 18.87 -12.77
N VAL A 239 -7.66 18.12 -11.68
CA VAL A 239 -6.36 17.82 -11.05
C VAL A 239 -5.58 16.85 -11.94
N PRO A 240 -4.33 17.18 -12.33
CA PRO A 240 -3.53 16.30 -13.16
C PRO A 240 -3.30 14.94 -12.50
N GLY A 241 -3.61 13.85 -13.20
CA GLY A 241 -3.47 12.49 -12.72
C GLY A 241 -4.62 11.99 -11.82
N ALA A 242 -5.60 12.83 -11.49
CA ALA A 242 -6.82 12.36 -10.83
C ALA A 242 -7.69 11.60 -11.85
N ALA A 243 -8.04 10.38 -11.50
CA ALA A 243 -8.91 9.51 -12.28
C ALA A 243 -10.06 8.99 -11.41
N ASP A 244 -11.11 8.47 -12.06
CA ASP A 244 -12.24 7.82 -11.41
C ASP A 244 -12.90 8.70 -10.32
N VAL A 245 -13.01 10.02 -10.58
CA VAL A 245 -13.58 10.99 -9.64
C VAL A 245 -15.10 10.87 -9.64
N VAL A 246 -15.64 10.24 -8.59
CA VAL A 246 -17.06 9.92 -8.46
C VAL A 246 -17.58 10.19 -7.05
N ILE A 247 -18.86 10.58 -6.94
CA ILE A 247 -19.58 10.59 -5.67
C ILE A 247 -20.18 9.20 -5.47
N GLN A 248 -19.99 8.62 -4.30
CA GLN A 248 -20.49 7.29 -3.98
C GLN A 248 -22.01 7.27 -3.87
N GLN A 249 -22.56 8.18 -3.10
CA GLN A 249 -24.00 8.23 -2.81
C GLN A 249 -24.79 8.88 -3.96
N THR A 250 -26.02 8.45 -4.12
CA THR A 250 -26.98 9.01 -5.08
C THR A 250 -28.18 9.57 -4.32
N MET A 251 -28.59 10.80 -4.66
CA MET A 251 -29.64 11.52 -3.91
C MET A 251 -31.05 11.35 -4.48
N LYS A 252 -31.16 10.91 -5.73
CA LYS A 252 -32.46 10.85 -6.45
C LYS A 252 -32.60 9.52 -7.18
N THR A 253 -32.42 8.42 -6.47
CA THR A 253 -32.69 7.10 -7.03
C THR A 253 -34.21 6.95 -7.23
N PRO A 254 -34.67 6.61 -8.45
CA PRO A 254 -36.09 6.39 -8.70
C PRO A 254 -36.65 5.34 -7.73
N THR A 255 -37.67 5.73 -6.99
CA THR A 255 -38.26 4.90 -5.93
C THR A 255 -39.78 4.97 -6.01
N LEU A 256 -40.45 3.85 -5.83
CA LEU A 256 -41.89 3.79 -5.64
C LEU A 256 -42.17 3.83 -4.13
N PHE A 257 -42.87 4.86 -3.71
CA PHE A 257 -43.28 5.01 -2.31
C PHE A 257 -44.68 4.44 -2.14
N VAL A 258 -44.80 3.35 -1.39
CA VAL A 258 -46.05 2.67 -1.09
C VAL A 258 -46.52 3.16 0.27
N GLN A 259 -47.66 3.85 0.30
CA GLN A 259 -48.26 4.37 1.52
C GLN A 259 -49.55 3.60 1.83
N GLY A 260 -49.56 2.80 2.86
CA GLY A 260 -50.74 2.08 3.31
C GLY A 260 -51.85 3.01 3.80
N ASN A 261 -53.11 2.68 3.50
CA ASN A 261 -54.26 3.38 4.04
C ASN A 261 -54.63 2.76 5.38
N ARG A 262 -54.21 3.38 6.46
CA ARG A 262 -54.40 2.89 7.83
C ARG A 262 -55.88 2.65 8.22
N THR A 263 -56.81 3.42 7.66
CA THR A 263 -58.23 3.27 7.93
C THR A 263 -58.77 1.97 7.29
N PHE A 264 -58.39 1.70 6.05
CA PHE A 264 -58.71 0.43 5.39
C PHE A 264 -58.00 -0.74 6.04
N GLY A 265 -56.74 -0.59 6.40
CA GLY A 265 -55.97 -1.62 7.12
C GLY A 265 -56.69 -2.04 8.41
N GLN A 266 -57.09 -1.05 9.24
CA GLN A 266 -57.87 -1.36 10.45
C GLN A 266 -59.21 -2.05 10.18
N ALA A 267 -59.93 -1.66 9.14
CA ALA A 267 -61.19 -2.27 8.75
C ALA A 267 -61.02 -3.72 8.32
N THR A 268 -59.92 -4.08 7.71
CA THR A 268 -59.56 -5.44 7.28
C THR A 268 -58.76 -6.24 8.31
N GLY A 269 -58.39 -5.61 9.44
CA GLY A 269 -57.57 -6.20 10.50
C GLY A 269 -56.09 -6.34 10.17
N MET A 270 -55.60 -5.68 9.12
CA MET A 270 -54.19 -5.68 8.68
C MET A 270 -53.45 -4.52 9.28
N THR A 271 -52.20 -4.73 9.58
CA THR A 271 -51.24 -3.71 10.03
C THR A 271 -50.36 -3.24 8.89
N GLU A 272 -49.65 -2.11 9.07
CA GLU A 272 -48.65 -1.62 8.15
C GLU A 272 -47.45 -2.62 8.01
N ALA A 273 -47.17 -3.37 9.09
CA ALA A 273 -46.14 -4.40 9.08
C ALA A 273 -46.55 -5.60 8.18
N ASP A 274 -47.83 -6.00 8.20
CA ASP A 274 -48.34 -7.06 7.33
C ASP A 274 -48.19 -6.64 5.86
N LEU A 275 -48.57 -5.40 5.55
CA LEU A 275 -48.41 -4.82 4.21
C LEU A 275 -46.96 -4.85 3.76
N ALA A 276 -46.04 -4.32 4.57
CA ALA A 276 -44.62 -4.26 4.26
C ALA A 276 -43.99 -5.66 4.10
N ASN A 277 -44.33 -6.60 4.97
CA ASN A 277 -43.83 -7.98 4.90
C ASN A 277 -44.31 -8.73 3.64
N ASN A 278 -45.56 -8.57 3.26
CA ASN A 278 -46.10 -9.19 2.03
C ASN A 278 -45.44 -8.58 0.80
N GLU A 279 -45.25 -7.28 0.76
CA GLU A 279 -44.55 -6.58 -0.32
C GLU A 279 -43.09 -7.05 -0.42
N LEU A 280 -42.39 -7.08 0.71
CA LEU A 280 -40.99 -7.54 0.78
C LEU A 280 -40.85 -9.00 0.34
N MET A 281 -41.76 -9.89 0.82
CA MET A 281 -41.76 -11.30 0.42
C MET A 281 -42.00 -11.46 -1.08
N THR A 282 -42.90 -10.67 -1.66
CA THR A 282 -43.22 -10.75 -3.09
C THR A 282 -42.08 -10.20 -3.95
N LEU A 283 -41.43 -9.09 -3.55
CA LEU A 283 -40.41 -8.41 -4.35
C LEU A 283 -39.00 -8.97 -4.13
N SER A 284 -38.66 -9.40 -2.91
CA SER A 284 -37.30 -9.82 -2.54
C SER A 284 -37.23 -11.27 -2.06
N GLY A 285 -38.37 -11.95 -1.92
CA GLY A 285 -38.44 -13.33 -1.43
C GLY A 285 -38.62 -13.47 0.08
N SER A 286 -38.93 -14.68 0.50
CA SER A 286 -39.27 -15.02 1.89
C SER A 286 -38.10 -15.02 2.86
N GLN A 287 -36.86 -15.10 2.37
CA GLN A 287 -35.68 -15.30 3.23
C GLN A 287 -35.46 -14.17 4.27
N THR A 288 -35.88 -12.95 3.97
CA THR A 288 -35.73 -11.79 4.89
C THR A 288 -36.87 -11.73 5.90
N VAL A 289 -38.10 -12.15 5.53
CA VAL A 289 -39.29 -12.07 6.38
C VAL A 289 -39.42 -13.31 7.25
N ASP A 290 -39.27 -14.50 6.64
CA ASP A 290 -39.40 -15.79 7.29
C ASP A 290 -38.33 -16.75 6.76
N PRO A 291 -37.10 -16.72 7.28
CA PRO A 291 -36.00 -17.53 6.80
C PRO A 291 -36.27 -19.02 7.06
N GLN A 292 -36.42 -19.79 5.97
CA GLN A 292 -36.60 -21.23 6.00
C GLN A 292 -35.34 -21.94 5.50
N TYR A 293 -35.08 -23.12 6.07
CA TYR A 293 -33.91 -23.91 5.74
C TYR A 293 -34.30 -25.36 5.51
N TRP A 294 -33.77 -25.96 4.48
CA TRP A 294 -33.86 -27.36 4.21
C TRP A 294 -32.53 -28.08 4.48
N LEU A 295 -32.61 -29.09 5.34
CA LEU A 295 -31.47 -29.96 5.61
C LEU A 295 -31.45 -31.11 4.62
N ASP A 296 -30.41 -31.22 3.81
CA ASP A 296 -30.21 -32.37 2.94
C ASP A 296 -29.85 -33.61 3.78
N PRO A 297 -30.71 -34.64 3.81
CA PRO A 297 -30.46 -35.84 4.63
C PRO A 297 -29.30 -36.69 4.11
N ALA A 298 -28.87 -36.51 2.85
CA ALA A 298 -27.78 -37.30 2.25
C ALA A 298 -26.40 -36.71 2.60
N THR A 299 -26.29 -35.39 2.60
CA THR A 299 -25.00 -34.69 2.81
C THR A 299 -24.89 -34.03 4.17
N GLY A 300 -25.99 -33.82 4.90
CA GLY A 300 -26.05 -33.09 6.14
C GLY A 300 -25.85 -31.57 5.97
N ILE A 301 -25.88 -31.06 4.74
CA ILE A 301 -25.72 -29.63 4.43
C ILE A 301 -27.09 -28.95 4.50
N THR A 302 -27.13 -27.77 5.13
CA THR A 302 -28.33 -26.96 5.22
C THR A 302 -28.36 -25.93 4.09
N PHE A 303 -29.45 -25.93 3.32
CA PHE A 303 -29.69 -24.98 2.24
C PHE A 303 -30.78 -23.98 2.62
N PRO A 304 -30.60 -22.67 2.35
CA PRO A 304 -31.68 -21.69 2.53
C PRO A 304 -32.80 -21.97 1.48
N LEU A 305 -34.06 -21.96 1.94
CA LEU A 305 -35.22 -22.09 1.08
C LEU A 305 -35.84 -20.69 0.91
N ASN A 306 -35.79 -20.15 -0.28
CA ASN A 306 -36.36 -18.87 -0.61
C ASN A 306 -37.56 -19.02 -1.55
N VAL A 307 -38.72 -18.46 -1.15
CA VAL A 307 -39.92 -18.39 -1.96
C VAL A 307 -40.09 -16.97 -2.46
N TYR A 308 -40.14 -16.78 -3.75
CA TYR A 308 -40.28 -15.48 -4.39
C TYR A 308 -41.16 -15.51 -5.63
N VAL A 309 -41.69 -14.37 -6.04
CA VAL A 309 -42.38 -14.22 -7.30
C VAL A 309 -41.36 -13.95 -8.41
N SER A 310 -41.45 -14.67 -9.51
CA SER A 310 -40.54 -14.53 -10.63
C SER A 310 -40.58 -13.11 -11.20
N GLN A 311 -39.39 -12.52 -11.46
CA GLN A 311 -39.28 -11.12 -11.91
C GLN A 311 -39.97 -10.84 -13.25
N ASP A 312 -40.12 -11.84 -14.12
CA ASP A 312 -40.86 -11.73 -15.38
C ASP A 312 -42.34 -11.45 -15.15
N GLN A 313 -42.89 -11.79 -13.99
CA GLN A 313 -44.26 -11.51 -13.57
C GLN A 313 -44.41 -10.10 -12.95
N LEU A 314 -43.35 -9.46 -12.59
CA LEU A 314 -43.32 -8.13 -11.94
C LEU A 314 -42.75 -7.02 -12.87
N THR A 315 -43.06 -7.11 -14.17
CA THR A 315 -42.46 -6.22 -15.19
C THR A 315 -43.15 -4.86 -15.31
N HIS A 316 -44.36 -4.71 -14.81
CA HIS A 316 -45.17 -3.51 -14.96
C HIS A 316 -45.68 -2.98 -13.61
N PHE A 317 -45.88 -1.66 -13.53
CA PHE A 317 -46.45 -1.01 -12.35
C PHE A 317 -47.79 -1.63 -11.91
N ASN A 318 -48.65 -2.01 -12.85
CA ASN A 318 -49.94 -2.66 -12.54
C ASN A 318 -49.75 -4.00 -11.81
N ASN A 319 -48.68 -4.73 -12.06
CA ASN A 319 -48.41 -6.00 -11.37
C ASN A 319 -48.14 -5.76 -9.89
N LEU A 320 -47.47 -4.65 -9.54
CA LEU A 320 -47.29 -4.25 -8.15
C LEU A 320 -48.65 -4.00 -7.46
N MET A 321 -49.57 -3.32 -8.13
CA MET A 321 -50.92 -3.04 -7.57
C MET A 321 -51.77 -4.28 -7.36
N THR A 322 -51.44 -5.40 -8.02
CA THR A 322 -52.17 -6.67 -7.91
C THR A 322 -51.52 -7.66 -6.93
N ILE A 323 -50.47 -7.26 -6.21
CA ILE A 323 -49.87 -8.10 -5.18
C ILE A 323 -50.92 -8.40 -4.12
N PRO A 324 -51.14 -9.70 -3.79
CA PRO A 324 -52.01 -10.07 -2.69
C PRO A 324 -51.34 -9.78 -1.36
N VAL A 325 -52.02 -9.09 -0.48
CA VAL A 325 -51.59 -8.79 0.89
C VAL A 325 -52.52 -9.48 1.85
N ASP A 326 -51.97 -10.26 2.77
CA ASP A 326 -52.71 -10.99 3.80
C ASP A 326 -52.15 -10.71 5.18
N LYS A 327 -52.94 -10.91 6.20
CA LYS A 327 -52.58 -10.73 7.62
C LYS A 327 -51.56 -11.76 8.12
N GLY A 328 -51.43 -12.88 7.43
CA GLY A 328 -50.53 -13.97 7.85
C GLY A 328 -51.03 -14.76 9.07
N ASP A 329 -52.33 -14.66 9.40
CA ASP A 329 -52.93 -15.38 10.52
C ASP A 329 -53.33 -16.83 10.20
N GLY A 330 -52.95 -17.29 8.96
CA GLY A 330 -53.21 -18.66 8.52
C GLY A 330 -54.67 -18.95 8.20
N ASP A 331 -55.52 -17.94 7.91
CA ASP A 331 -56.89 -18.15 7.48
C ASP A 331 -56.96 -18.90 6.13
N PRO A 332 -57.32 -20.18 6.10
CA PRO A 332 -57.31 -20.96 4.86
C PRO A 332 -58.31 -20.46 3.80
N GLN A 333 -59.26 -19.61 4.21
CA GLN A 333 -60.27 -19.07 3.30
C GLN A 333 -59.86 -17.72 2.71
N GLY A 334 -58.71 -17.13 3.11
CA GLY A 334 -58.20 -15.88 2.58
C GLY A 334 -59.14 -14.68 2.80
N ARG A 335 -59.95 -14.70 3.88
CA ARG A 335 -60.97 -13.67 4.13
C ARG A 335 -60.36 -12.28 4.37
N HIS A 336 -59.10 -12.24 4.77
CA HIS A 336 -58.33 -11.00 5.00
C HIS A 336 -57.48 -10.58 3.82
N MET A 337 -57.45 -11.40 2.73
CA MET A 337 -56.65 -11.11 1.56
C MET A 337 -57.20 -9.90 0.80
N GLN A 338 -56.37 -8.93 0.54
CA GLN A 338 -56.67 -7.74 -0.25
C GLN A 338 -55.61 -7.54 -1.32
N LEU A 339 -55.90 -6.72 -2.33
CA LEU A 339 -54.88 -6.31 -3.31
C LEU A 339 -54.17 -5.04 -2.80
N LEU A 340 -52.85 -4.96 -3.00
CA LEU A 340 -52.03 -3.84 -2.57
C LEU A 340 -52.63 -2.51 -3.06
N GLY A 341 -53.07 -2.43 -4.30
CA GLY A 341 -53.68 -1.23 -4.88
C GLY A 341 -55.02 -0.83 -4.28
N GLY A 342 -55.73 -1.74 -3.56
CA GLY A 342 -56.95 -1.44 -2.84
C GLY A 342 -56.74 -0.81 -1.47
N ILE A 343 -55.58 -1.05 -0.84
CA ILE A 343 -55.27 -0.65 0.55
C ILE A 343 -54.10 0.31 0.64
N SER A 344 -53.45 0.63 -0.47
CA SER A 344 -52.30 1.56 -0.50
C SER A 344 -52.41 2.55 -1.65
N ASN A 345 -51.65 3.65 -1.51
CA ASN A 345 -51.40 4.60 -2.57
C ASN A 345 -49.93 4.53 -2.96
N VAL A 346 -49.65 4.33 -4.23
CA VAL A 346 -48.28 4.23 -4.75
C VAL A 346 -47.92 5.46 -5.56
N SER A 347 -46.83 6.10 -5.20
CA SER A 347 -46.33 7.30 -5.87
C SER A 347 -44.85 7.17 -6.24
N ALA A 348 -44.47 7.71 -7.40
CA ALA A 348 -43.07 7.78 -7.81
C ALA A 348 -42.38 8.95 -7.09
N THR A 349 -41.25 8.69 -6.49
CA THR A 349 -40.43 9.67 -5.79
C THR A 349 -38.95 9.45 -6.08
N GLY A 350 -38.07 10.29 -5.55
CA GLY A 350 -36.62 10.10 -5.59
C GLY A 350 -36.08 10.10 -4.15
N THR A 351 -35.44 9.03 -3.76
CA THR A 351 -34.81 8.89 -2.43
C THR A 351 -33.31 8.68 -2.58
N PRO A 352 -32.51 8.95 -1.53
CA PRO A 352 -31.12 8.50 -1.53
C PRO A 352 -31.04 6.97 -1.69
N GLY A 353 -30.19 6.51 -2.63
CA GLY A 353 -29.98 5.08 -2.83
C GLY A 353 -29.24 4.43 -1.67
N GLN A 354 -28.32 5.17 -1.08
CA GLN A 354 -27.57 4.81 0.12
C GLN A 354 -27.42 6.03 1.00
N VAL A 355 -27.53 5.86 2.31
CA VAL A 355 -27.19 6.86 3.32
C VAL A 355 -26.10 6.28 4.21
N SER A 356 -24.93 6.89 4.14
CA SER A 356 -23.77 6.53 4.95
C SER A 356 -23.67 7.46 6.17
N HIS A 357 -23.14 6.94 7.26
CA HIS A 357 -22.90 7.70 8.48
C HIS A 357 -21.48 7.44 8.98
N PHE A 358 -20.81 8.49 9.38
CA PHE A 358 -19.57 8.40 10.13
C PHE A 358 -19.73 9.11 11.47
N ASN A 359 -19.44 8.42 12.58
CA ASN A 359 -19.69 8.92 13.94
C ASN A 359 -21.10 9.50 14.12
N SER A 360 -22.10 8.78 13.64
CA SER A 360 -23.52 9.15 13.67
C SER A 360 -23.92 10.39 12.85
N MET A 361 -22.99 10.99 12.09
CA MET A 361 -23.28 12.09 11.18
C MET A 361 -23.43 11.56 9.76
N PRO A 362 -24.45 12.00 9.00
CA PRO A 362 -24.57 11.68 7.57
C PRO A 362 -23.33 12.12 6.82
N GLU A 363 -22.85 11.29 5.88
CA GLU A 363 -21.68 11.60 5.07
C GLU A 363 -21.92 11.40 3.57
N VAL A 364 -21.14 12.13 2.79
CA VAL A 364 -21.02 11.98 1.35
C VAL A 364 -19.56 11.75 1.01
N ASP A 365 -19.28 10.67 0.28
CA ASP A 365 -17.93 10.23 -0.07
C ASP A 365 -17.63 10.55 -1.53
N ILE A 366 -16.46 11.12 -1.78
CA ILE A 366 -15.92 11.32 -3.12
C ILE A 366 -14.68 10.46 -3.24
N TYR A 367 -14.73 9.49 -4.15
CA TYR A 367 -13.60 8.63 -4.46
C TYR A 367 -12.75 9.24 -5.57
N VAL A 368 -11.42 9.15 -5.40
CA VAL A 368 -10.45 9.61 -6.38
C VAL A 368 -9.32 8.61 -6.48
N SER A 369 -9.00 8.17 -7.68
CA SER A 369 -7.87 7.31 -7.98
C SER A 369 -6.72 8.10 -8.61
N ALA A 370 -5.49 7.60 -8.50
CA ALA A 370 -4.33 8.15 -9.19
C ALA A 370 -4.02 7.33 -10.44
N GLU A 371 -3.86 7.99 -11.60
CA GLU A 371 -3.51 7.34 -12.86
C GLU A 371 -2.43 8.12 -13.59
N GLY A 372 -1.41 7.41 -14.08
CA GLY A 372 -0.30 8.01 -14.81
C GLY A 372 0.66 8.89 -13.98
N THR A 373 0.35 9.13 -12.71
CA THR A 373 1.16 9.88 -11.75
C THR A 373 1.19 9.20 -10.38
N ASP A 374 1.93 9.77 -9.44
CA ASP A 374 2.02 9.25 -8.08
C ASP A 374 0.88 9.74 -7.18
N LEU A 375 0.54 8.92 -6.18
CA LEU A 375 -0.52 9.22 -5.21
C LEU A 375 -0.26 10.53 -4.46
N GLY A 376 1.01 10.82 -4.15
CA GLY A 376 1.41 12.06 -3.46
C GLY A 376 1.11 13.33 -4.25
N GLN A 377 1.31 13.32 -5.57
CA GLN A 377 0.97 14.46 -6.44
C GLN A 377 -0.54 14.68 -6.50
N VAL A 378 -1.32 13.61 -6.71
CA VAL A 378 -2.79 13.71 -6.72
C VAL A 378 -3.30 14.21 -5.39
N THR A 379 -2.78 13.68 -4.28
CA THR A 379 -3.14 14.13 -2.92
C THR A 379 -2.85 15.62 -2.71
N THR A 380 -1.69 16.09 -3.18
CA THR A 380 -1.35 17.52 -3.09
C THR A 380 -2.31 18.38 -3.93
N GLY A 381 -2.68 17.90 -5.12
CA GLY A 381 -3.67 18.56 -5.95
C GLY A 381 -5.07 18.59 -5.31
N VAL A 382 -5.49 17.48 -4.69
CA VAL A 382 -6.74 17.38 -3.93
C VAL A 382 -6.74 18.39 -2.78
N GLN A 383 -5.66 18.42 -1.98
CA GLN A 383 -5.55 19.36 -0.86
C GLN A 383 -5.63 20.82 -1.32
N HIS A 384 -4.98 21.15 -2.44
CA HIS A 384 -5.05 22.48 -3.01
C HIS A 384 -6.48 22.87 -3.45
N VAL A 385 -7.24 21.93 -4.02
CA VAL A 385 -8.66 22.14 -4.35
C VAL A 385 -9.50 22.36 -3.09
N LEU A 386 -9.26 21.58 -2.04
CA LEU A 386 -9.95 21.72 -0.74
C LEU A 386 -9.64 23.08 -0.11
N ASP A 387 -8.39 23.52 -0.12
CA ASP A 387 -7.97 24.82 0.41
C ASP A 387 -8.64 25.98 -0.34
N GLN A 388 -8.74 25.87 -1.68
CA GLN A 388 -9.43 26.88 -2.53
C GLN A 388 -10.94 26.92 -2.34
N THR A 389 -11.53 25.85 -1.83
CA THR A 389 -12.99 25.73 -1.65
C THR A 389 -13.41 25.80 -0.19
N HIS A 390 -12.47 26.05 0.72
CA HIS A 390 -12.72 26.08 2.16
C HIS A 390 -13.88 27.03 2.54
N ASP A 391 -13.95 28.19 1.93
CA ASP A 391 -15.01 29.19 2.18
C ASP A 391 -16.40 28.74 1.73
N ARG A 392 -16.50 27.65 0.96
CA ARG A 392 -17.75 27.10 0.44
C ARG A 392 -18.21 25.85 1.17
N VAL A 393 -17.43 25.38 2.12
CA VAL A 393 -17.83 24.27 3.00
C VAL A 393 -19.06 24.71 3.80
N PRO A 394 -20.13 23.92 3.85
CA PRO A 394 -21.27 24.22 4.71
C PRO A 394 -20.79 24.39 6.15
N SER A 395 -21.30 25.42 6.84
CA SER A 395 -20.82 25.81 8.18
C SER A 395 -20.89 24.71 9.24
N THR A 396 -21.75 23.72 9.04
CA THR A 396 -21.96 22.57 9.92
C THR A 396 -21.30 21.29 9.42
N ALA A 397 -20.63 21.33 8.26
CA ALA A 397 -19.98 20.19 7.66
C ALA A 397 -18.48 20.18 7.95
N ALA A 398 -17.94 18.98 8.11
CA ALA A 398 -16.49 18.72 8.18
C ALA A 398 -16.05 17.97 6.91
N VAL A 399 -14.89 18.34 6.38
CA VAL A 399 -14.30 17.68 5.22
C VAL A 399 -12.99 17.03 5.66
N VAL A 400 -12.88 15.72 5.47
CA VAL A 400 -11.72 14.93 5.87
C VAL A 400 -11.26 14.08 4.67
N VAL A 401 -9.95 14.02 4.43
CA VAL A 401 -9.38 13.13 3.42
C VAL A 401 -8.90 11.86 4.11
N ARG A 402 -9.46 10.73 3.72
CA ARG A 402 -9.18 9.40 4.26
C ARG A 402 -8.61 8.47 3.18
N GLY A 403 -8.55 7.18 3.52
CA GLY A 403 -8.01 6.15 2.67
C GLY A 403 -6.50 6.03 2.82
N GLN A 404 -5.85 5.52 1.81
CA GLN A 404 -4.41 5.27 1.78
C GLN A 404 -3.56 6.53 2.00
N THR A 405 -4.09 7.68 1.60
CA THR A 405 -3.46 8.99 1.71
C THR A 405 -3.18 9.40 3.16
N GLU A 406 -4.13 9.19 4.06
CA GLU A 406 -4.00 9.50 5.48
C GLU A 406 -2.88 8.67 6.10
N THR A 407 -2.93 7.34 5.88
CA THR A 407 -1.91 6.42 6.38
C THR A 407 -0.54 6.70 5.80
N MET A 408 -0.47 6.99 4.50
CA MET A 408 0.77 7.38 3.84
C MET A 408 1.41 8.59 4.52
N ARG A 409 0.65 9.66 4.76
CA ARG A 409 1.15 10.87 5.40
C ARG A 409 1.69 10.60 6.81
N HIS A 410 0.95 9.84 7.63
CA HIS A 410 1.40 9.46 8.98
C HIS A 410 2.66 8.61 8.92
N ALA A 411 2.67 7.56 8.10
CA ALA A 411 3.83 6.68 7.96
C ALA A 411 5.10 7.42 7.49
N TYR A 412 4.98 8.35 6.54
CA TYR A 412 6.12 9.16 6.10
C TYR A 412 6.69 10.04 7.22
N VAL A 413 5.83 10.72 7.97
CA VAL A 413 6.27 11.56 9.09
C VAL A 413 6.94 10.71 10.17
N GLU A 414 6.34 9.59 10.54
CA GLU A 414 6.87 8.69 11.57
C GLU A 414 8.19 8.04 11.14
N LEU A 415 8.32 7.60 9.88
CA LEU A 415 9.55 7.00 9.37
C LEU A 415 10.69 8.03 9.24
N VAL A 416 10.41 9.25 8.78
CA VAL A 416 11.42 10.32 8.72
C VAL A 416 11.84 10.73 10.12
N PHE A 417 10.90 10.86 11.05
CA PHE A 417 11.21 11.11 12.46
C PHE A 417 12.02 9.96 13.07
N GLY A 418 11.60 8.71 12.85
CA GLY A 418 12.34 7.51 13.27
C GLY A 418 13.76 7.44 12.70
N LEU A 419 13.94 7.86 11.44
CA LEU A 419 15.26 7.98 10.80
C LEU A 419 16.16 8.98 11.54
N VAL A 420 15.65 10.17 11.87
CA VAL A 420 16.40 11.20 12.60
C VAL A 420 16.76 10.71 14.01
N VAL A 421 15.78 10.13 14.72
CA VAL A 421 16.00 9.56 16.06
C VAL A 421 17.00 8.42 16.01
N SER A 422 16.94 7.54 14.99
CA SER A 422 17.90 6.45 14.80
C SER A 422 19.33 6.98 14.63
N VAL A 423 19.53 8.02 13.81
CA VAL A 423 20.85 8.65 13.64
C VAL A 423 21.34 9.23 14.96
N LEU A 424 20.48 9.90 15.73
CA LEU A 424 20.82 10.46 17.04
C LEU A 424 21.22 9.36 18.04
N LEU A 425 20.45 8.28 18.12
CA LEU A 425 20.74 7.16 19.01
C LEU A 425 22.05 6.45 18.63
N ILE A 426 22.28 6.23 17.33
CA ILE A 426 23.53 5.67 16.83
C ILE A 426 24.70 6.60 17.22
N TYR A 427 24.55 7.92 17.05
CA TYR A 427 25.56 8.89 17.45
C TYR A 427 25.90 8.78 18.93
N LEU A 428 24.90 8.81 19.81
CA LEU A 428 25.09 8.70 21.26
C LEU A 428 25.74 7.38 21.68
N LEU A 429 25.31 6.28 21.09
CA LEU A 429 25.89 4.95 21.33
C LEU A 429 27.39 4.91 20.98
N ILE A 430 27.75 5.51 19.84
CA ILE A 430 29.14 5.57 19.41
C ILE A 430 29.94 6.52 20.30
N VAL A 431 29.37 7.66 20.77
CA VAL A 431 30.02 8.56 21.73
C VAL A 431 30.41 7.82 23.02
N VAL A 432 29.50 7.02 23.56
CA VAL A 432 29.76 6.20 24.76
C VAL A 432 30.88 5.18 24.51
N ASN A 433 30.89 4.54 23.34
CA ASN A 433 31.89 3.51 23.00
C ASN A 433 33.29 4.11 22.75
N PHE A 434 33.37 5.23 22.04
CA PHE A 434 34.65 5.87 21.70
C PHE A 434 35.14 6.89 22.75
N GLN A 435 34.27 7.28 23.71
CA GLN A 435 34.55 8.32 24.69
C GLN A 435 35.08 9.64 24.04
N SER A 436 34.57 9.94 22.86
CA SER A 436 34.92 11.09 22.03
C SER A 436 33.66 11.61 21.34
N TRP A 437 33.50 12.91 21.23
CA TRP A 437 32.42 13.54 20.46
C TRP A 437 32.78 13.70 18.97
N LEU A 438 34.07 13.69 18.66
CA LEU A 438 34.56 14.00 17.32
C LEU A 438 34.55 12.76 16.41
N ASP A 439 34.93 11.59 16.91
CA ASP A 439 34.97 10.35 16.13
C ASP A 439 33.59 9.90 15.65
N PRO A 440 32.54 9.90 16.51
CA PRO A 440 31.17 9.65 16.07
C PRO A 440 30.67 10.65 15.02
N PHE A 441 31.03 11.91 15.16
CA PHE A 441 30.69 12.92 14.17
C PHE A 441 31.30 12.61 12.80
N ILE A 442 32.56 12.17 12.74
CA ILE A 442 33.21 11.73 11.50
C ILE A 442 32.46 10.56 10.88
N ILE A 443 32.07 9.57 11.69
CA ILE A 443 31.32 8.38 11.23
C ILE A 443 29.99 8.78 10.57
N ILE A 444 29.24 9.69 11.22
CA ILE A 444 27.92 10.13 10.73
C ILE A 444 28.02 10.97 9.46
N THR A 445 29.13 11.67 9.23
CA THR A 445 29.31 12.45 7.99
C THR A 445 29.29 11.58 6.71
N ALA A 446 29.38 10.25 6.81
CA ALA A 446 29.21 9.33 5.69
C ALA A 446 27.73 9.15 5.25
N LEU A 447 26.75 9.40 6.14
CA LEU A 447 25.33 9.14 5.91
C LEU A 447 24.69 9.95 4.77
N PRO A 448 25.00 11.25 4.57
CA PRO A 448 24.53 11.98 3.39
C PRO A 448 24.88 11.30 2.07
N GLY A 449 26.05 10.67 1.98
CA GLY A 449 26.44 9.87 0.84
C GLY A 449 25.53 8.64 0.62
N ALA A 450 25.16 7.94 1.71
CA ALA A 450 24.21 6.83 1.64
C ALA A 450 22.84 7.29 1.14
N LEU A 451 22.30 8.38 1.66
CA LEU A 451 21.04 8.96 1.22
C LEU A 451 21.07 9.39 -0.25
N ALA A 452 22.18 10.00 -0.69
CA ALA A 452 22.39 10.33 -2.09
C ALA A 452 22.37 9.07 -2.98
N GLY A 453 23.01 7.97 -2.53
CA GLY A 453 23.00 6.69 -3.24
C GLY A 453 21.59 6.08 -3.39
N ILE A 454 20.78 6.20 -2.33
CA ILE A 454 19.37 5.77 -2.38
C ILE A 454 18.60 6.61 -3.39
N ALA A 455 18.75 7.94 -3.37
CA ALA A 455 18.08 8.84 -4.31
C ALA A 455 18.42 8.49 -5.77
N TRP A 456 19.70 8.24 -6.07
CA TRP A 456 20.14 7.83 -7.40
C TRP A 456 19.62 6.46 -7.81
N ALA A 457 19.59 5.48 -6.90
CA ALA A 457 19.07 4.15 -7.20
C ALA A 457 17.57 4.20 -7.53
N LEU A 458 16.78 4.91 -6.73
CA LEU A 458 15.36 5.07 -6.98
C LEU A 458 15.09 5.80 -8.30
N PHE A 459 15.87 6.87 -8.59
CA PHE A 459 15.74 7.62 -9.83
C PHE A 459 16.09 6.79 -11.06
N LEU A 460 17.23 6.07 -11.05
CA LEU A 460 17.69 5.24 -12.18
C LEU A 460 16.79 4.04 -12.44
N THR A 461 16.16 3.50 -11.40
CA THR A 461 15.23 2.37 -11.52
C THR A 461 13.77 2.80 -11.71
N HIS A 462 13.52 4.10 -11.92
CA HIS A 462 12.18 4.68 -12.02
C HIS A 462 11.25 4.22 -10.90
N THR A 463 11.79 4.10 -9.68
CA THR A 463 11.06 3.65 -8.51
C THR A 463 10.65 4.85 -7.68
N ARG A 464 9.36 4.93 -7.36
CA ARG A 464 8.82 6.01 -6.51
C ARG A 464 9.26 5.81 -5.06
N LEU A 465 9.42 6.91 -4.33
CA LEU A 465 9.68 6.85 -2.89
C LEU A 465 8.46 6.24 -2.20
N SER A 466 8.68 5.22 -1.40
CA SER A 466 7.63 4.45 -0.73
C SER A 466 8.06 4.06 0.68
N VAL A 467 7.12 3.58 1.50
CA VAL A 467 7.41 3.10 2.86
C VAL A 467 8.51 2.03 2.87
N PRO A 468 8.47 0.99 1.99
CA PRO A 468 9.58 0.04 1.90
C PRO A 468 10.92 0.69 1.53
N ALA A 469 10.94 1.71 0.67
CA ALA A 469 12.18 2.41 0.32
C ALA A 469 12.77 3.17 1.52
N LEU A 470 11.93 3.83 2.34
CA LEU A 470 12.34 4.50 3.57
C LEU A 470 12.86 3.51 4.62
N THR A 471 12.20 2.37 4.77
CA THR A 471 12.69 1.28 5.64
C THR A 471 14.05 0.78 5.16
N GLY A 472 14.25 0.64 3.85
CA GLY A 472 15.54 0.32 3.24
C GLY A 472 16.60 1.39 3.55
N ALA A 473 16.23 2.67 3.61
CA ALA A 473 17.13 3.76 3.98
C ALA A 473 17.63 3.60 5.43
N ILE A 474 16.73 3.29 6.38
CA ILE A 474 17.09 3.05 7.78
C ILE A 474 18.06 1.86 7.90
N MET A 475 17.78 0.75 7.22
CA MET A 475 18.67 -0.43 7.19
C MET A 475 20.05 -0.10 6.60
N CYS A 476 20.08 0.64 5.50
CA CYS A 476 21.30 1.05 4.83
C CYS A 476 22.17 1.94 5.75
N MET A 477 21.55 2.86 6.50
CA MET A 477 22.27 3.74 7.42
C MET A 477 22.94 2.97 8.57
N GLY A 478 22.26 1.97 9.13
CA GLY A 478 22.87 1.10 10.14
C GLY A 478 24.12 0.38 9.62
N THR A 479 24.05 -0.21 8.43
CA THR A 479 25.18 -0.91 7.80
C THR A 479 26.32 0.04 7.41
N ALA A 480 25.99 1.21 6.84
CA ALA A 480 26.97 2.24 6.48
C ALA A 480 27.75 2.74 7.70
N THR A 481 27.04 2.93 8.82
CA THR A 481 27.66 3.33 10.09
C THR A 481 28.58 2.25 10.62
N ALA A 482 28.15 0.97 10.61
CA ALA A 482 28.98 -0.16 11.06
C ALA A 482 30.30 -0.26 10.25
N ASN A 483 30.23 -0.10 8.93
CA ASN A 483 31.41 -0.07 8.08
C ASN A 483 32.31 1.14 8.37
N SER A 484 31.75 2.31 8.66
CA SER A 484 32.51 3.51 8.99
C SER A 484 33.19 3.39 10.36
N ILE A 485 32.54 2.74 11.35
CA ILE A 485 33.15 2.42 12.65
C ILE A 485 34.42 1.61 12.47
N LEU A 486 34.43 0.59 11.61
CA LEU A 486 35.59 -0.25 11.33
C LEU A 486 36.79 0.54 10.79
N VAL A 487 36.55 1.54 9.98
CA VAL A 487 37.61 2.39 9.41
C VAL A 487 38.13 3.39 10.46
N VAL A 488 37.22 4.07 11.18
CA VAL A 488 37.62 5.10 12.18
C VAL A 488 38.30 4.48 13.39
N SER A 489 37.83 3.30 13.88
CA SER A 489 38.48 2.61 14.99
C SER A 489 39.92 2.23 14.66
N PHE A 490 40.16 1.73 13.45
CA PHE A 490 41.52 1.40 12.99
C PHE A 490 42.38 2.64 12.76
N ALA A 491 41.78 3.72 12.23
CA ALA A 491 42.50 5.01 12.08
C ALA A 491 42.95 5.57 13.44
N ARG A 492 42.13 5.41 14.49
CA ARG A 492 42.43 5.80 15.85
C ARG A 492 43.60 4.98 16.43
N GLU A 493 43.59 3.68 16.26
CA GLU A 493 44.70 2.80 16.67
C GLU A 493 46.01 3.22 15.99
N ARG A 494 45.98 3.51 14.70
CA ARG A 494 47.17 3.95 13.94
C ARG A 494 47.65 5.36 14.27
N ILE A 495 46.79 6.28 14.67
CA ILE A 495 47.22 7.61 15.10
C ILE A 495 47.94 7.57 16.44
N GLU A 496 47.56 6.66 17.34
CA GLU A 496 48.24 6.41 18.61
C GLU A 496 49.65 5.85 18.38
N GLU A 497 49.84 5.00 17.38
CA GLU A 497 51.17 4.43 17.04
C GLU A 497 52.11 5.42 16.32
N HIS A 498 51.59 6.23 15.38
CA HIS A 498 52.43 6.99 14.47
C HIS A 498 52.37 8.52 14.70
N GLY A 499 51.45 9.02 15.51
CA GLY A 499 51.29 10.44 15.79
C GLY A 499 50.90 11.32 14.58
N ASN A 500 50.60 10.71 13.41
CA ASN A 500 50.30 11.43 12.16
C ASN A 500 48.94 11.01 11.60
N ALA A 501 47.98 11.94 11.64
CA ALA A 501 46.60 11.70 11.21
C ALA A 501 46.45 11.35 9.69
N LEU A 502 47.33 11.93 8.85
CA LEU A 502 47.32 11.64 7.40
C LEU A 502 47.74 10.20 7.11
N ARG A 503 48.81 9.75 7.79
CA ARG A 503 49.30 8.38 7.62
C ARG A 503 48.34 7.36 8.21
N ALA A 504 47.78 7.66 9.38
CA ALA A 504 46.76 6.81 10.01
C ALA A 504 45.52 6.67 9.13
N ALA A 505 45.03 7.73 8.49
CA ALA A 505 43.88 7.68 7.58
C ALA A 505 44.16 6.85 6.31
N LEU A 506 45.37 6.95 5.74
CA LEU A 506 45.81 6.14 4.58
C LEU A 506 45.88 4.65 4.94
N GLU A 507 46.54 4.32 6.04
CA GLU A 507 46.68 2.94 6.52
C GLU A 507 45.33 2.33 6.90
N ALA A 508 44.40 3.11 7.47
CA ALA A 508 43.06 2.68 7.79
C ALA A 508 42.25 2.32 6.54
N GLY A 509 42.24 3.20 5.54
CA GLY A 509 41.57 2.92 4.27
C GLY A 509 42.13 1.68 3.58
N TYR A 510 43.47 1.61 3.48
CA TYR A 510 44.16 0.48 2.84
C TYR A 510 43.99 -0.85 3.61
N GLY A 511 44.01 -0.84 4.94
CA GLY A 511 43.87 -2.03 5.78
C GLY A 511 42.43 -2.58 5.83
N ARG A 512 41.44 -1.68 5.78
CA ARG A 512 40.03 -2.06 5.99
C ARG A 512 39.22 -2.20 4.70
N ILE A 513 39.80 -2.00 3.50
CA ILE A 513 39.09 -2.15 2.23
C ILE A 513 38.47 -3.55 2.06
N ARG A 514 39.19 -4.61 2.44
CA ARG A 514 38.71 -6.01 2.28
C ARG A 514 37.49 -6.30 3.14
N PRO A 515 37.46 -6.09 4.48
CA PRO A 515 36.27 -6.30 5.30
C PRO A 515 35.07 -5.45 4.85
N VAL A 516 35.26 -4.16 4.54
CA VAL A 516 34.20 -3.23 4.15
C VAL A 516 33.57 -3.67 2.82
N LEU A 517 34.39 -4.05 1.83
CA LEU A 517 33.87 -4.53 0.55
C LEU A 517 33.15 -5.88 0.70
N MET A 518 33.65 -6.79 1.55
CA MET A 518 32.99 -8.09 1.78
C MET A 518 31.60 -7.93 2.38
N THR A 519 31.45 -7.08 3.42
CA THR A 519 30.14 -6.80 4.04
C THR A 519 29.19 -6.11 3.07
N ALA A 520 29.66 -5.11 2.33
CA ALA A 520 28.85 -4.39 1.36
C ALA A 520 28.39 -5.31 0.20
N LEU A 521 29.29 -6.08 -0.39
CA LEU A 521 28.96 -6.99 -1.50
C LEU A 521 28.03 -8.12 -1.04
N ALA A 522 28.22 -8.67 0.17
CA ALA A 522 27.33 -9.71 0.71
C ALA A 522 25.91 -9.19 0.83
N MET A 523 25.71 -7.97 1.37
CA MET A 523 24.41 -7.33 1.48
C MET A 523 23.81 -6.99 0.10
N VAL A 524 24.61 -6.42 -0.80
CA VAL A 524 24.16 -6.09 -2.16
C VAL A 524 23.68 -7.33 -2.89
N ILE A 525 24.49 -8.40 -2.91
CA ILE A 525 24.13 -9.67 -3.58
C ILE A 525 22.89 -10.29 -2.92
N GLY A 526 22.78 -10.26 -1.59
CA GLY A 526 21.61 -10.75 -0.86
C GLY A 526 20.32 -10.00 -1.17
N MET A 527 20.41 -8.72 -1.55
CA MET A 527 19.25 -7.88 -1.88
C MET A 527 18.87 -7.90 -3.37
N VAL A 528 19.72 -8.45 -4.26
CA VAL A 528 19.43 -8.51 -5.71
C VAL A 528 18.11 -9.24 -6.00
N PRO A 529 17.83 -10.44 -5.45
CA PRO A 529 16.57 -11.13 -5.75
C PRO A 529 15.34 -10.29 -5.38
N MET A 530 15.39 -9.60 -4.24
CA MET A 530 14.31 -8.70 -3.81
C MET A 530 14.18 -7.47 -4.71
N ALA A 531 15.30 -6.85 -5.09
CA ALA A 531 15.30 -5.66 -5.95
C ALA A 531 14.77 -5.93 -7.35
N MET A 532 14.93 -7.15 -7.85
CA MET A 532 14.46 -7.61 -9.16
C MET A 532 13.05 -8.20 -9.13
N SER A 533 12.52 -8.52 -7.95
CA SER A 533 11.18 -9.06 -7.81
C SER A 533 10.11 -8.02 -8.17
N ASN A 534 8.92 -8.52 -8.50
CA ASN A 534 7.72 -7.70 -8.72
C ASN A 534 6.92 -7.48 -7.41
N SER A 535 7.54 -7.71 -6.26
CA SER A 535 6.90 -7.58 -4.95
C SER A 535 6.86 -6.12 -4.48
N GLN A 536 5.98 -5.84 -3.53
CA GLN A 536 5.88 -4.54 -2.86
C GLN A 536 7.18 -4.12 -2.15
N ASN A 537 8.05 -5.08 -1.84
CA ASN A 537 9.34 -4.85 -1.17
C ASN A 537 10.50 -4.57 -2.15
N ALA A 538 10.28 -4.61 -3.46
CA ALA A 538 11.32 -4.30 -4.44
C ALA A 538 12.01 -2.93 -4.23
N PRO A 539 11.27 -1.84 -3.90
CA PRO A 539 11.88 -0.55 -3.58
C PRO A 539 12.85 -0.59 -2.40
N LEU A 540 12.59 -1.43 -1.38
CA LEU A 540 13.50 -1.65 -0.26
C LEU A 540 14.83 -2.21 -0.75
N GLY A 541 14.80 -3.27 -1.55
CA GLY A 541 16.01 -3.87 -2.11
C GLY A 541 16.81 -2.88 -2.96
N ARG A 542 16.14 -2.10 -3.82
CA ARG A 542 16.77 -1.07 -4.67
C ARG A 542 17.39 0.06 -3.84
N ALA A 543 16.69 0.53 -2.81
CA ALA A 543 17.20 1.55 -1.89
C ALA A 543 18.45 1.07 -1.13
N VAL A 544 18.42 -0.16 -0.60
CA VAL A 544 19.56 -0.73 0.12
C VAL A 544 20.77 -0.91 -0.80
N ILE A 545 20.59 -1.44 -2.00
CA ILE A 545 21.69 -1.62 -2.97
C ILE A 545 22.32 -0.28 -3.32
N GLY A 546 21.52 0.71 -3.73
CA GLY A 546 22.05 2.01 -4.13
C GLY A 546 22.70 2.78 -2.98
N GLY A 547 22.04 2.78 -1.83
CA GLY A 547 22.56 3.41 -0.63
C GLY A 547 23.89 2.79 -0.18
N LEU A 548 23.97 1.46 -0.18
CA LEU A 548 25.16 0.75 0.27
C LEU A 548 26.35 0.89 -0.69
N LEU A 549 26.11 0.93 -2.00
CA LEU A 549 27.16 1.17 -2.98
C LEU A 549 27.84 2.54 -2.77
N VAL A 550 27.05 3.62 -2.63
CA VAL A 550 27.59 4.96 -2.43
C VAL A 550 28.14 5.12 -1.00
N ALA A 551 27.46 4.51 0.01
CA ALA A 551 27.97 4.49 1.38
C ALA A 551 29.34 3.81 1.47
N THR A 552 29.59 2.74 0.73
CA THR A 552 30.89 2.06 0.69
C THR A 552 31.97 2.98 0.13
N VAL A 553 31.67 3.68 -0.96
CA VAL A 553 32.59 4.69 -1.53
C VAL A 553 32.83 5.82 -0.52
N SER A 554 31.78 6.29 0.17
CA SER A 554 31.89 7.29 1.22
C SER A 554 32.77 6.82 2.37
N THR A 555 32.54 5.62 2.88
CA THR A 555 33.32 5.05 3.97
C THR A 555 34.80 4.87 3.61
N LEU A 556 35.10 4.46 2.40
CA LEU A 556 36.47 4.19 1.97
C LEU A 556 37.24 5.46 1.54
N LEU A 557 36.60 6.46 0.96
CA LEU A 557 37.27 7.66 0.46
C LEU A 557 36.98 8.91 1.28
N PHE A 558 35.71 9.14 1.63
CA PHE A 558 35.30 10.38 2.27
C PHE A 558 35.64 10.40 3.77
N VAL A 559 35.32 9.30 4.50
CA VAL A 559 35.58 9.21 5.94
C VAL A 559 37.07 9.39 6.27
N PRO A 560 38.05 8.73 5.60
CA PRO A 560 39.46 8.97 5.84
C PRO A 560 39.91 10.44 5.58
N CYS A 561 39.32 11.10 4.56
CA CYS A 561 39.60 12.50 4.28
C CYS A 561 39.10 13.43 5.40
N VAL A 562 37.86 13.18 5.91
CA VAL A 562 37.30 13.94 7.03
C VAL A 562 38.12 13.71 8.29
N TYR A 563 38.51 12.45 8.56
CA TYR A 563 39.37 12.09 9.70
C TYR A 563 40.70 12.83 9.65
N ALA A 564 41.35 12.84 8.48
CA ALA A 564 42.61 13.57 8.25
C ALA A 564 42.50 15.10 8.39
N ILE A 565 41.30 15.68 8.18
CA ILE A 565 41.08 17.14 8.40
C ILE A 565 40.93 17.45 9.88
N LEU A 566 40.09 16.67 10.59
CA LEU A 566 39.68 16.97 11.96
C LEU A 566 40.74 16.64 13.00
N HIS A 567 41.54 15.58 12.78
CA HIS A 567 42.65 15.18 13.68
C HIS A 567 44.01 15.83 13.33
N ASN A 568 44.12 16.62 12.25
CA ASN A 568 45.36 17.31 11.86
C ASN A 568 45.56 18.64 12.62
N ARG A 569 45.15 18.73 13.88
CA ARG A 569 45.53 19.86 14.74
C ARG A 569 46.93 19.63 15.25
N PRO A 570 47.89 20.59 15.10
CA PRO A 570 49.18 20.50 15.76
C PRO A 570 48.93 20.46 17.26
N SER A 571 49.50 19.45 17.93
CA SER A 571 49.37 19.27 19.38
C SER A 571 50.01 20.44 20.12
N ARG A 572 49.21 21.43 20.51
CA ARG A 572 49.62 22.53 21.41
C ARG A 572 49.87 22.08 22.86
N ILE A 573 49.71 20.80 23.17
CA ILE A 573 49.80 20.27 24.53
C ILE A 573 51.17 19.62 24.84
N ARG A 574 52.13 19.64 23.89
CA ARG A 574 53.47 19.05 24.12
C ARG A 574 54.54 20.05 24.48
N GLU A 575 54.25 21.36 24.52
CA GLU A 575 55.19 22.40 24.93
C GLU A 575 55.09 22.83 26.41
N GLU A 576 54.08 22.33 27.16
CA GLU A 576 53.94 22.66 28.59
C GLU A 576 54.47 21.57 29.55
N MET A 577 55.12 20.54 29.05
CA MET A 577 55.72 19.48 29.88
C MET A 577 57.20 19.24 29.58
N ASN A 578 57.95 20.22 29.11
CA ASN A 578 59.42 20.21 29.15
C ASN A 578 59.95 21.42 29.93
#